data_84874d4282ce5bac3feb3c9f20fb6e04
#
_entry.id   84874d4282ce5bac3feb3c9f20fb6e04
#
_cell.length_a   1.000
_cell.length_b   1.000
_cell.length_c   1.000
_cell.angle_alpha   90.00
_cell.angle_beta   90.00
_cell.angle_gamma   90.00
#
_symmetry.space_group_name_H-M   'P 1'
#
loop_
_entity.id
_entity.type
_entity.pdbx_description
1 polymer ?
#
loop_
_entity_poly.entity_id
_entity_poly.type
_entity_poly.pdbx_seq_one_letter_code
_entity_poly.pdbx_strand_id
1 'polypeptide(L)'
;MDHHLEPLDEVHWLWKLKYEFAYEGESLQEHIGKLIDHTVQNYGTGSALETGASFSTVYNQEHSPHNWEVLDDLFVFLQPKLQEIWTHWGYSNKITKPVRSWVNVHKKTGKTMEHYHNQCPMVVSCYLKAPNKSGNFEYRDPLEYHRWGSPGEPQISLWREVEVETNDII
;
A
#
# COMPACT_ATOMS: atom_id res chain seq x y z
N MET A 1 4.20 21.36 -6.70
CA MET A 1 3.75 20.32 -7.64
C MET A 1 2.28 20.05 -7.40
N ASP A 2 1.50 19.97 -8.45
CA ASP A 2 0.08 19.66 -8.33
C ASP A 2 -0.08 18.15 -8.11
N HIS A 3 -0.25 17.76 -6.86
CA HIS A 3 -0.46 16.36 -6.49
C HIS A 3 -1.92 16.00 -6.76
N HIS A 4 -2.17 15.57 -7.99
CA HIS A 4 -3.49 15.20 -8.42
C HIS A 4 -3.82 13.76 -7.99
N LEU A 5 -5.03 13.55 -7.46
CA LEU A 5 -5.59 12.22 -7.23
C LEU A 5 -6.07 11.66 -8.56
N GLU A 6 -5.53 10.51 -8.93
CA GLU A 6 -5.91 9.81 -10.15
C GLU A 6 -6.72 8.55 -9.80
N PRO A 7 -8.00 8.47 -10.21
CA PRO A 7 -8.75 7.23 -10.10
C PRO A 7 -8.23 6.22 -11.13
N LEU A 8 -7.96 5.00 -10.69
CA LEU A 8 -7.38 3.94 -11.51
C LEU A 8 -8.40 2.94 -12.05
N ASP A 9 -9.68 3.08 -11.70
CA ASP A 9 -10.75 2.22 -12.18
C ASP A 9 -12.06 2.98 -12.43
N GLU A 10 -12.98 2.34 -13.17
CA GLU A 10 -14.25 2.94 -13.59
C GLU A 10 -15.23 3.18 -12.42
N VAL A 11 -15.05 2.46 -11.30
CA VAL A 11 -15.89 2.59 -10.10
C VAL A 11 -15.22 3.39 -9.01
N HIS A 12 -14.02 3.87 -9.25
CA HIS A 12 -13.23 4.71 -8.34
C HIS A 12 -12.98 4.06 -6.96
N TRP A 13 -12.67 2.76 -6.96
CA TRP A 13 -12.25 2.04 -5.75
C TRP A 13 -10.77 2.13 -5.49
N LEU A 14 -9.99 2.47 -6.51
CA LEU A 14 -8.55 2.53 -6.48
C LEU A 14 -8.07 3.89 -6.97
N TRP A 15 -7.12 4.48 -6.26
CA TRP A 15 -6.60 5.81 -6.52
C TRP A 15 -5.08 5.77 -6.50
N LYS A 16 -4.46 6.62 -7.29
CA LYS A 16 -3.01 6.78 -7.34
C LYS A 16 -2.63 8.24 -7.10
N LEU A 17 -1.58 8.44 -6.33
CA LEU A 17 -0.94 9.74 -6.15
C LEU A 17 0.56 9.55 -5.91
N LYS A 18 1.31 10.64 -5.93
CA LYS A 18 2.75 10.62 -5.72
C LYS A 18 3.13 11.58 -4.59
N TYR A 19 4.10 11.19 -3.76
CA TYR A 19 4.63 12.01 -2.68
C TYR A 19 6.14 11.88 -2.63
N GLU A 20 6.86 13.01 -2.77
CA GLU A 20 8.31 13.04 -2.68
C GLU A 20 8.73 13.10 -1.21
N PHE A 21 9.30 12.03 -0.72
CA PHE A 21 9.83 11.96 0.63
C PHE A 21 11.10 12.81 0.74
N ALA A 22 11.04 13.89 1.53
CA ALA A 22 12.19 14.65 1.97
C ALA A 22 12.51 14.28 3.40
N TYR A 23 13.74 13.80 3.66
CA TYR A 23 14.17 13.43 4.99
C TYR A 23 15.59 13.96 5.24
N GLU A 24 15.73 14.77 6.29
CA GLU A 24 17.03 15.30 6.74
C GLU A 24 17.62 14.38 7.83
N GLY A 25 18.85 13.97 7.66
CA GLY A 25 19.55 13.10 8.61
C GLY A 25 19.69 11.67 8.11
N GLU A 26 19.31 10.69 8.96
CA GLU A 26 19.29 9.28 8.55
C GLU A 26 18.27 9.07 7.44
N SER A 27 18.67 8.44 6.34
CA SER A 27 17.74 8.22 5.24
C SER A 27 16.57 7.31 5.67
N LEU A 28 15.38 7.58 5.15
CA LEU A 28 14.20 6.75 5.43
C LEU A 28 14.47 5.28 5.13
N GLN A 29 15.22 4.97 4.06
CA GLN A 29 15.60 3.59 3.71
C GLN A 29 16.54 2.97 4.74
N GLU A 30 17.46 3.74 5.33
CA GLU A 30 18.34 3.27 6.40
C GLU A 30 17.55 2.98 7.68
N HIS A 31 16.63 3.86 8.05
CA HIS A 31 15.73 3.65 9.18
C HIS A 31 14.87 2.40 9.00
N ILE A 32 14.28 2.22 7.81
CA ILE A 32 13.51 1.01 7.46
C ILE A 32 14.41 -0.23 7.50
N GLY A 33 15.65 -0.14 7.00
CA GLY A 33 16.61 -1.24 7.04
C GLY A 33 16.88 -1.71 8.47
N LYS A 34 17.18 -0.80 9.38
CA LYS A 34 17.38 -1.10 10.81
C LYS A 34 16.15 -1.75 11.44
N LEU A 35 14.96 -1.27 11.11
CA LEU A 35 13.71 -1.84 11.60
C LEU A 35 13.48 -3.26 11.07
N ILE A 36 13.76 -3.50 9.79
CA ILE A 36 13.65 -4.84 9.20
C ILE A 36 14.62 -5.80 9.87
N ASP A 37 15.88 -5.40 10.09
CA ASP A 37 16.88 -6.22 10.75
C ASP A 37 16.44 -6.57 12.20
N HIS A 38 15.95 -5.57 12.93
CA HIS A 38 15.39 -5.80 14.28
C HIS A 38 14.20 -6.76 14.24
N THR A 39 13.30 -6.60 13.28
CA THR A 39 12.12 -7.45 13.12
C THR A 39 12.51 -8.90 12.82
N VAL A 40 13.45 -9.10 11.88
CA VAL A 40 13.94 -10.43 11.52
C VAL A 40 14.62 -11.14 12.69
N GLN A 41 15.40 -10.40 13.49
CA GLN A 41 16.08 -10.96 14.66
C GLN A 41 15.11 -11.41 15.76
N ASN A 42 14.02 -10.69 15.98
CA ASN A 42 13.11 -10.93 17.10
C ASN A 42 11.84 -11.70 16.73
N TYR A 43 11.37 -11.59 15.48
CA TYR A 43 10.07 -12.11 15.04
C TYR A 43 10.14 -12.95 13.76
N GLY A 44 11.32 -13.11 13.16
CA GLY A 44 11.49 -13.79 11.87
C GLY A 44 11.12 -12.93 10.68
N THR A 45 10.72 -13.57 9.57
CA THR A 45 10.48 -12.88 8.29
C THR A 45 9.11 -12.19 8.17
N GLY A 46 8.26 -12.29 9.19
CA GLY A 46 6.96 -11.62 9.20
C GLY A 46 5.78 -12.56 9.02
N SER A 47 4.88 -12.29 8.09
CA SER A 47 3.62 -13.00 7.98
C SER A 47 3.68 -14.17 6.99
N ALA A 48 2.71 -15.08 7.10
CA ALA A 48 2.53 -16.19 6.15
C ALA A 48 2.07 -15.73 4.75
N LEU A 49 1.75 -14.45 4.58
CA LEU A 49 1.35 -13.87 3.30
C LEU A 49 2.54 -13.51 2.42
N GLU A 50 3.72 -13.33 3.00
CA GLU A 50 4.95 -13.07 2.25
C GLU A 50 5.56 -14.37 1.77
N THR A 51 5.98 -14.40 0.51
CA THR A 51 6.65 -15.55 -0.13
C THR A 51 7.97 -15.13 -0.76
N GLY A 52 8.81 -16.12 -1.03
CA GLY A 52 10.14 -15.86 -1.60
C GLY A 52 11.03 -15.06 -0.64
N ALA A 53 11.85 -14.16 -1.18
CA ALA A 53 12.74 -13.33 -0.41
C ALA A 53 12.03 -12.03 0.07
N SER A 54 11.01 -12.20 0.91
CA SER A 54 10.21 -11.09 1.45
C SER A 54 10.33 -11.00 2.96
N PHE A 55 10.18 -9.78 3.48
CA PHE A 55 10.16 -9.47 4.90
C PHE A 55 8.99 -8.55 5.22
N SER A 56 8.40 -8.70 6.41
CA SER A 56 7.32 -7.84 6.88
C SER A 56 7.48 -7.49 8.35
N THR A 57 7.15 -6.25 8.71
CA THR A 57 7.09 -5.82 10.11
C THR A 57 5.70 -5.94 10.72
N VAL A 58 4.78 -6.66 10.06
CA VAL A 58 3.38 -6.77 10.44
C VAL A 58 3.15 -7.24 11.89
N TYR A 59 4.07 -8.00 12.46
CA TYR A 59 4.01 -8.44 13.86
C TYR A 59 4.73 -7.51 14.83
N ASN A 60 5.46 -6.51 14.34
CA ASN A 60 6.20 -5.54 15.17
C ASN A 60 5.36 -4.27 15.37
N GLN A 61 4.25 -4.37 16.08
CA GLN A 61 3.31 -3.26 16.25
C GLN A 61 3.85 -2.13 17.14
N GLU A 62 4.85 -2.39 17.97
CA GLU A 62 5.52 -1.38 18.78
C GLU A 62 6.27 -0.34 17.92
N HIS A 63 6.69 -0.76 16.73
CA HIS A 63 7.39 0.07 15.75
C HIS A 63 6.57 0.32 14.49
N SER A 64 5.25 0.44 14.65
CA SER A 64 4.36 0.73 13.51
C SER A 64 4.74 2.05 12.82
N PRO A 65 4.87 2.07 11.49
CA PRO A 65 5.26 3.26 10.73
C PRO A 65 4.44 4.52 11.02
N HIS A 66 3.16 4.38 11.35
CA HIS A 66 2.31 5.53 11.68
C HIS A 66 2.67 6.22 13.01
N ASN A 67 3.64 5.68 13.77
CA ASN A 67 4.19 6.30 14.96
C ASN A 67 5.60 6.89 14.73
N TRP A 68 6.10 6.85 13.50
CA TRP A 68 7.42 7.39 13.19
C TRP A 68 7.32 8.88 12.85
N GLU A 69 7.99 9.71 13.61
CA GLU A 69 8.06 11.15 13.40
C GLU A 69 8.51 11.50 11.96
N VAL A 70 9.41 10.70 11.39
CA VAL A 70 9.86 10.85 9.99
C VAL A 70 8.75 10.74 8.95
N LEU A 71 7.59 10.18 9.29
CA LEU A 71 6.43 10.05 8.41
C LEU A 71 5.29 11.03 8.74
N ASP A 72 5.45 11.91 9.72
CA ASP A 72 4.40 12.84 10.11
C ASP A 72 3.95 13.72 8.93
N ASP A 73 4.89 14.25 8.15
CA ASP A 73 4.58 15.07 6.97
C ASP A 73 3.82 14.28 5.90
N LEU A 74 4.14 12.99 5.73
CA LEU A 74 3.37 12.12 4.85
C LEU A 74 1.92 12.00 5.31
N PHE A 75 1.68 11.81 6.60
CA PHE A 75 0.31 11.69 7.12
C PHE A 75 -0.46 13.00 7.05
N VAL A 76 0.20 14.14 7.27
CA VAL A 76 -0.37 15.47 7.05
C VAL A 76 -0.78 15.66 5.59
N PHE A 77 0.06 15.23 4.65
CA PHE A 77 -0.23 15.26 3.23
C PHE A 77 -1.39 14.33 2.83
N LEU A 78 -1.40 13.11 3.37
CA LEU A 78 -2.39 12.09 3.01
C LEU A 78 -3.79 12.40 3.55
N GLN A 79 -3.90 12.93 4.76
CA GLN A 79 -5.19 13.11 5.44
C GLN A 79 -6.27 13.79 4.59
N PRO A 80 -6.04 14.96 3.96
CA PRO A 80 -7.06 15.57 3.12
C PRO A 80 -7.43 14.76 1.88
N LYS A 81 -6.47 14.04 1.30
CA LYS A 81 -6.67 13.19 0.13
C LYS A 81 -7.52 11.97 0.46
N LEU A 82 -7.20 11.30 1.56
CA LEU A 82 -7.99 10.17 2.04
C LEU A 82 -9.40 10.59 2.44
N GLN A 83 -9.57 11.79 3.03
CA GLN A 83 -10.89 12.34 3.34
C GLN A 83 -11.71 12.61 2.07
N GLU A 84 -11.08 13.08 1.00
CA GLU A 84 -11.73 13.28 -0.29
C GLU A 84 -12.27 11.96 -0.86
N ILE A 85 -11.43 10.92 -0.91
CA ILE A 85 -11.82 9.57 -1.32
C ILE A 85 -12.95 9.03 -0.44
N TRP A 86 -12.81 9.15 0.88
CA TRP A 86 -13.79 8.71 1.85
C TRP A 86 -15.16 9.35 1.64
N THR A 87 -15.17 10.64 1.38
CA THR A 87 -16.40 11.40 1.05
C THR A 87 -16.97 10.97 -0.29
N HIS A 88 -16.10 10.72 -1.29
CA HIS A 88 -16.52 10.20 -2.59
C HIS A 88 -17.23 8.83 -2.46
N TRP A 89 -16.79 7.99 -1.53
CA TRP A 89 -17.45 6.72 -1.22
C TRP A 89 -18.75 6.86 -0.40
N GLY A 90 -19.18 8.07 -0.09
CA GLY A 90 -20.43 8.37 0.59
C GLY A 90 -20.35 8.38 2.13
N TYR A 91 -19.15 8.32 2.70
CA TYR A 91 -18.96 8.42 4.15
C TYR A 91 -18.87 9.87 4.60
N SER A 92 -19.59 10.23 5.65
CA SER A 92 -19.64 11.59 6.19
C SER A 92 -18.76 11.84 7.42
N ASN A 93 -18.29 10.79 8.07
CA ASN A 93 -17.43 10.93 9.25
C ASN A 93 -15.98 11.29 8.86
N LYS A 94 -15.27 11.88 9.80
CA LYS A 94 -13.89 12.30 9.57
C LYS A 94 -12.92 11.14 9.76
N ILE A 95 -11.98 10.98 8.81
CA ILE A 95 -10.81 10.13 8.97
C ILE A 95 -9.84 10.79 9.96
N THR A 96 -9.40 10.08 10.98
CA THR A 96 -8.52 10.63 12.02
C THR A 96 -7.07 10.20 11.86
N LYS A 97 -6.81 8.89 11.87
CA LYS A 97 -5.46 8.33 11.75
C LYS A 97 -5.50 6.86 11.32
N PRO A 98 -4.39 6.30 10.83
CA PRO A 98 -4.24 4.86 10.62
C PRO A 98 -4.42 4.10 11.94
N VAL A 99 -5.08 2.96 11.88
CA VAL A 99 -5.23 2.05 13.04
C VAL A 99 -4.13 1.00 13.09
N ARG A 100 -3.50 0.73 11.95
CA ARG A 100 -2.43 -0.25 11.80
C ARG A 100 -1.57 0.11 10.59
N SER A 101 -0.27 -0.08 10.72
CA SER A 101 0.66 0.03 9.59
C SER A 101 1.89 -0.86 9.79
N TRP A 102 2.51 -1.24 8.70
CA TRP A 102 3.73 -2.04 8.68
C TRP A 102 4.54 -1.77 7.41
N VAL A 103 5.77 -2.27 7.36
CA VAL A 103 6.62 -2.22 6.18
C VAL A 103 6.77 -3.62 5.60
N ASN A 104 6.63 -3.73 4.29
CA ASN A 104 7.01 -4.91 3.52
C ASN A 104 8.24 -4.60 2.67
N VAL A 105 9.18 -5.53 2.63
CA VAL A 105 10.35 -5.48 1.77
C VAL A 105 10.41 -6.73 0.91
N HIS A 106 10.34 -6.54 -0.39
CA HIS A 106 10.45 -7.61 -1.36
C HIS A 106 11.80 -7.52 -2.07
N LYS A 107 12.57 -8.60 -2.03
CA LYS A 107 13.76 -8.79 -2.86
C LYS A 107 13.38 -9.57 -4.12
N LYS A 108 14.36 -9.92 -4.94
CA LYS A 108 14.13 -10.72 -6.15
C LYS A 108 13.30 -11.98 -5.80
N THR A 109 12.22 -12.20 -6.55
CA THR A 109 11.25 -13.29 -6.34
C THR A 109 10.33 -13.17 -5.13
N GLY A 110 10.51 -12.14 -4.30
CA GLY A 110 9.64 -11.87 -3.16
C GLY A 110 8.31 -11.27 -3.59
N LYS A 111 7.23 -11.66 -2.93
CA LYS A 111 5.89 -11.06 -3.14
C LYS A 111 5.02 -11.22 -1.90
N THR A 112 4.03 -10.37 -1.79
CA THR A 112 2.88 -10.60 -0.91
C THR A 112 1.79 -11.33 -1.70
N MET A 113 1.24 -12.39 -1.12
CA MET A 113 0.14 -13.14 -1.72
C MET A 113 -1.15 -12.32 -1.71
N GLU A 114 -2.08 -12.68 -2.59
CA GLU A 114 -3.42 -12.12 -2.57
C GLU A 114 -4.06 -12.28 -1.19
N HIS A 115 -4.60 -11.18 -0.68
CA HIS A 115 -5.34 -11.15 0.57
C HIS A 115 -6.29 -9.96 0.62
N TYR A 116 -7.13 -9.92 1.62
CA TYR A 116 -8.01 -8.79 1.91
C TYR A 116 -7.88 -8.38 3.38
N HIS A 117 -8.17 -7.13 3.65
CA HIS A 117 -8.14 -6.57 5.00
C HIS A 117 -9.55 -6.55 5.59
N ASN A 118 -9.85 -7.58 6.40
CA ASN A 118 -11.15 -7.67 7.05
C ASN A 118 -11.38 -6.48 8.01
N GLN A 119 -12.57 -5.88 7.95
CA GLN A 119 -12.96 -4.71 8.75
C GLN A 119 -12.11 -3.44 8.53
N CYS A 120 -11.36 -3.38 7.43
CA CYS A 120 -10.58 -2.21 7.06
C CYS A 120 -11.16 -1.64 5.75
N PRO A 121 -11.91 -0.54 5.82
CA PRO A 121 -12.57 0.01 4.64
C PRO A 121 -11.62 0.73 3.69
N MET A 122 -10.41 1.09 4.14
CA MET A 122 -9.40 1.78 3.33
C MET A 122 -8.01 1.25 3.65
N VAL A 123 -7.27 0.92 2.62
CA VAL A 123 -5.86 0.52 2.69
C VAL A 123 -5.04 1.48 1.85
N VAL A 124 -3.87 1.83 2.32
CA VAL A 124 -2.92 2.70 1.60
C VAL A 124 -1.59 1.99 1.51
N SER A 125 -1.07 1.86 0.30
CA SER A 125 0.25 1.29 0.02
C SER A 125 1.20 2.38 -0.47
N CYS A 126 2.22 2.72 0.32
CA CYS A 126 3.24 3.70 -0.02
C CYS A 126 4.51 3.00 -0.52
N TYR A 127 4.90 3.25 -1.76
CA TYR A 127 6.08 2.67 -2.40
C TYR A 127 7.31 3.54 -2.14
N LEU A 128 7.94 3.36 -0.99
CA LEU A 128 9.12 4.13 -0.57
C LEU A 128 10.33 3.87 -1.46
N LYS A 129 10.42 2.68 -2.03
CA LYS A 129 11.46 2.27 -2.98
C LYS A 129 10.91 1.20 -3.92
N ALA A 130 10.70 1.57 -5.17
CA ALA A 130 10.28 0.66 -6.24
C ALA A 130 11.20 0.89 -7.47
N PRO A 131 12.35 0.19 -7.55
CA PRO A 131 13.23 0.26 -8.72
C PRO A 131 12.50 -0.23 -9.97
N ASN A 132 12.94 0.24 -11.14
CA ASN A 132 12.39 -0.22 -12.41
C ASN A 132 12.36 -1.76 -12.48
N LYS A 133 11.23 -2.32 -12.88
CA LYS A 133 10.95 -3.77 -12.92
C LYS A 133 10.93 -4.46 -11.54
N SER A 134 10.58 -3.74 -10.50
CA SER A 134 10.46 -4.32 -9.14
C SER A 134 9.16 -5.11 -8.91
N GLY A 135 8.26 -5.13 -9.88
CA GLY A 135 6.92 -5.72 -9.80
C GLY A 135 5.83 -4.65 -9.80
N ASN A 136 4.59 -5.10 -9.90
CA ASN A 136 3.41 -4.26 -9.97
C ASN A 136 2.54 -4.45 -8.73
N PHE A 137 1.66 -3.49 -8.49
CA PHE A 137 0.52 -3.70 -7.62
C PHE A 137 -0.58 -4.41 -8.41
N GLU A 138 -1.07 -5.51 -7.88
CA GLU A 138 -2.12 -6.31 -8.52
C GLU A 138 -3.38 -6.29 -7.65
N TYR A 139 -4.54 -6.15 -8.29
CA TYR A 139 -5.82 -6.25 -7.62
C TYR A 139 -6.85 -6.98 -8.46
N ARG A 140 -7.86 -7.57 -7.81
CA ARG A 140 -9.00 -8.13 -8.53
C ARG A 140 -9.98 -7.06 -8.90
N ASP A 141 -10.52 -7.18 -10.11
CA ASP A 141 -11.62 -6.32 -10.56
C ASP A 141 -12.84 -6.54 -9.63
N PRO A 142 -13.32 -5.50 -8.94
CA PRO A 142 -14.47 -5.63 -8.04
C PRO A 142 -15.76 -6.02 -8.76
N LEU A 143 -15.81 -5.87 -10.08
CA LEU A 143 -16.93 -6.28 -10.93
C LEU A 143 -16.83 -7.74 -11.44
N GLU A 144 -15.86 -8.50 -10.97
CA GLU A 144 -15.63 -9.90 -11.38
C GLU A 144 -16.91 -10.73 -11.35
N TYR A 145 -17.68 -10.63 -10.28
CA TYR A 145 -18.93 -11.40 -10.13
C TYR A 145 -20.01 -11.04 -11.17
N HIS A 146 -20.05 -9.80 -11.60
CA HIS A 146 -20.99 -9.37 -12.64
C HIS A 146 -20.59 -9.89 -14.04
N ARG A 147 -19.31 -10.13 -14.27
CA ARG A 147 -18.77 -10.66 -15.52
C ARG A 147 -18.95 -12.16 -15.65
N TRP A 148 -19.00 -12.88 -14.55
CA TRP A 148 -19.22 -14.33 -14.53
C TRP A 148 -20.65 -14.73 -14.96
N GLY A 149 -21.62 -13.84 -14.83
CA GLY A 149 -22.99 -14.04 -15.30
C GLY A 149 -23.22 -13.74 -16.78
N SER A 150 -22.24 -13.27 -17.50
CA SER A 150 -22.37 -12.96 -18.91
C SER A 150 -22.23 -14.22 -19.77
N PRO A 151 -23.08 -14.45 -20.77
CA PRO A 151 -22.96 -15.58 -21.67
C PRO A 151 -21.70 -15.43 -22.53
N GLY A 152 -20.78 -16.35 -22.38
CA GLY A 152 -19.48 -16.40 -23.03
C GLY A 152 -18.32 -16.50 -22.04
N GLU A 153 -17.19 -17.06 -22.46
CA GLU A 153 -15.99 -17.05 -21.62
C GLU A 153 -15.48 -15.62 -21.49
N PRO A 154 -15.24 -15.13 -20.26
CA PRO A 154 -14.64 -13.82 -20.09
C PRO A 154 -13.23 -13.84 -20.69
N GLN A 155 -13.03 -13.15 -21.81
CA GLN A 155 -11.72 -12.99 -22.44
C GLN A 155 -10.85 -11.92 -21.75
N ILE A 156 -11.31 -11.41 -20.62
CA ILE A 156 -10.64 -10.32 -19.88
C ILE A 156 -10.08 -10.93 -18.59
N SER A 157 -8.80 -10.69 -18.35
CA SER A 157 -8.18 -11.02 -17.08
C SER A 157 -8.97 -10.38 -15.93
N LEU A 158 -9.28 -11.17 -14.91
CA LEU A 158 -9.91 -10.70 -13.67
C LEU A 158 -8.91 -9.91 -12.81
N TRP A 159 -7.64 -9.99 -13.13
CA TRP A 159 -6.57 -9.26 -12.50
C TRP A 159 -6.27 -7.99 -13.27
N ARG A 160 -6.13 -6.92 -12.51
CA ARG A 160 -5.63 -5.64 -12.98
C ARG A 160 -4.26 -5.40 -12.36
N GLU A 161 -3.38 -4.81 -13.14
CA GLU A 161 -2.04 -4.45 -12.72
C GLU A 161 -1.86 -2.94 -12.76
N VAL A 162 -1.22 -2.40 -11.73
CA VAL A 162 -0.78 -1.00 -11.68
C VAL A 162 0.73 -0.99 -11.59
N GLU A 163 1.38 -0.43 -12.60
CA GLU A 163 2.81 -0.17 -12.54
C GLU A 163 3.11 0.83 -11.43
N VAL A 164 4.07 0.49 -10.59
CA VAL A 164 4.46 1.32 -9.45
C VAL A 164 5.91 1.77 -9.55
N GLU A 165 6.12 3.00 -9.11
CA GLU A 165 7.43 3.64 -9.03
C GLU A 165 7.71 4.07 -7.59
N THR A 166 8.97 4.41 -7.32
CA THR A 166 9.33 5.06 -6.05
C THR A 166 8.51 6.33 -5.86
N ASN A 167 7.99 6.52 -4.65
CA ASN A 167 7.11 7.62 -4.23
C ASN A 167 5.65 7.52 -4.68
N ASP A 168 5.25 6.43 -5.35
CA ASP A 168 3.84 6.18 -5.62
C ASP A 168 3.10 5.77 -4.35
N ILE A 169 1.83 6.17 -4.28
CA ILE A 169 0.87 5.79 -3.24
C ILE A 169 -0.40 5.30 -3.94
N ILE A 170 -0.82 4.09 -3.60
CA ILE A 170 -2.04 3.43 -4.09
C ILE A 170 -3.02 3.28 -2.93
#